data_e732ce0c7d875e1e2ac70c833d87d26e
#
_entry.id   e732ce0c7d875e1e2ac70c833d87d26e
#
_cell.length_a   1.000
_cell.length_b   1.000
_cell.length_c   1.000
_cell.angle_alpha   90.00
_cell.angle_beta   90.00
_cell.angle_gamma   90.00
#
_symmetry.space_group_name_H-M   'P 1'
#
loop_
_entity.id
_entity.type
_entity.pdbx_description
1 polymer ?
#
loop_
_entity_poly.entity_id
_entity_poly.type
_entity_poly.pdbx_seq_one_letter_code
_entity_poly.pdbx_strand_id
1 'polypeptide(L)'
;MKKTTNSSPYQFEGRIPLSQAIPLGLQHVMAMFIGNLTPLIIVMGACGLTADAGFAELRTALLQNAMIIAGIVTLVQMFSIGPVGGKVPIVMGTSSGFLGVLNNTVAACGGGVIAYGAIMGACIVGGIFEGILGAFLKPLRKFFPAIVTGSVVIAIGLSLLGVGINYFCGGTGKNDYGSLPNLFLGMVVLIVIVLLKHFAPSRSIFSSSAILFGILAGYVVAIIMTLTMSHTGVTADGVKYTYSWVVNFDEVKNAAWIAVP
;
A
#
# COMPACT_ATOMS: atom_id res chain seq x y z
N MET A 1 -17.76 38.88 7.67
CA MET A 1 -17.81 37.81 6.66
C MET A 1 -18.47 36.59 7.27
N LYS A 2 -19.70 36.22 6.82
CA LYS A 2 -20.36 34.99 7.26
C LYS A 2 -19.54 33.80 6.73
N LYS A 3 -18.97 32.99 7.64
CA LYS A 3 -18.36 31.71 7.28
C LYS A 3 -19.46 30.80 6.77
N THR A 4 -19.57 30.64 5.46
CA THR A 4 -20.45 29.66 4.85
C THR A 4 -19.99 28.27 5.25
N THR A 5 -20.78 27.61 6.08
CA THR A 5 -20.61 26.20 6.41
C THR A 5 -21.04 25.43 5.15
N ASN A 6 -20.10 24.95 4.37
CA ASN A 6 -20.41 24.12 3.22
C ASN A 6 -20.86 22.74 3.69
N SER A 7 -22.03 22.33 3.22
CA SER A 7 -22.62 21.04 3.57
C SER A 7 -22.04 19.86 2.78
N SER A 8 -21.14 20.09 1.84
CA SER A 8 -20.56 19.04 0.99
C SER A 8 -19.07 18.88 1.22
N PRO A 9 -18.59 17.68 1.57
CA PRO A 9 -17.17 17.39 1.76
C PRO A 9 -16.33 17.44 0.46
N TYR A 10 -17.00 17.62 -0.69
CA TYR A 10 -16.35 17.65 -2.01
C TYR A 10 -16.13 19.08 -2.55
N GLN A 11 -16.43 20.10 -1.76
CA GLN A 11 -16.16 21.49 -2.14
C GLN A 11 -14.76 21.91 -1.67
N PHE A 12 -14.04 22.61 -2.55
CA PHE A 12 -12.66 23.05 -2.30
C PHE A 12 -12.57 24.17 -1.25
N GLU A 13 -13.61 24.97 -1.11
CA GLU A 13 -13.70 26.07 -0.17
C GLU A 13 -14.80 25.81 0.87
N GLY A 14 -14.48 26.06 2.12
CA GLY A 14 -15.40 25.90 3.25
C GLY A 14 -14.82 25.07 4.38
N ARG A 15 -15.54 25.00 5.49
CA ARG A 15 -15.18 24.15 6.63
C ARG A 15 -16.20 23.05 6.78
N ILE A 16 -15.73 21.82 6.70
CA ILE A 16 -16.54 20.62 6.97
C ILE A 16 -16.70 20.50 8.49
N PRO A 17 -17.89 20.16 9.03
CA PRO A 17 -18.08 19.90 10.42
C PRO A 17 -17.21 18.72 10.88
N LEU A 18 -16.62 18.78 12.08
CA LEU A 18 -15.71 17.76 12.60
C LEU A 18 -16.33 16.36 12.64
N SER A 19 -17.63 16.27 12.85
CA SER A 19 -18.37 14.99 12.81
C SER A 19 -18.30 14.26 11.46
N GLN A 20 -18.10 14.98 10.37
CA GLN A 20 -17.91 14.42 9.03
C GLN A 20 -16.41 14.33 8.66
N ALA A 21 -15.62 15.31 9.09
CA ALA A 21 -14.20 15.36 8.77
C ALA A 21 -13.41 14.21 9.41
N ILE A 22 -13.71 13.85 10.67
CA ILE A 22 -13.01 12.78 11.38
C ILE A 22 -13.23 11.41 10.73
N PRO A 23 -14.47 10.94 10.45
CA PRO A 23 -14.68 9.67 9.76
C PRO A 23 -14.06 9.62 8.36
N LEU A 24 -14.19 10.71 7.59
CA LEU A 24 -13.60 10.79 6.26
C LEU A 24 -12.06 10.78 6.30
N GLY A 25 -11.47 11.49 7.27
CA GLY A 25 -10.02 11.48 7.50
C GLY A 25 -9.52 10.09 7.89
N LEU A 26 -10.20 9.43 8.84
CA LEU A 26 -9.86 8.07 9.26
C LEU A 26 -9.95 7.08 8.10
N GLN A 27 -11.02 7.17 7.29
CA GLN A 27 -11.18 6.39 6.07
C GLN A 27 -10.01 6.58 5.10
N HIS A 28 -9.56 7.81 4.90
CA HIS A 28 -8.42 8.14 4.05
C HIS A 28 -7.13 7.53 4.56
N VAL A 29 -6.87 7.65 5.86
CA VAL A 29 -5.69 7.06 6.51
C VAL A 29 -5.69 5.53 6.35
N MET A 30 -6.81 4.87 6.59
CA MET A 30 -6.91 3.41 6.47
C MET A 30 -6.77 2.93 5.03
N ALA A 31 -7.36 3.63 4.06
CA ALA A 31 -7.22 3.28 2.64
C ALA A 31 -5.76 3.46 2.16
N MET A 32 -5.10 4.53 2.61
CA MET A 32 -3.72 4.84 2.27
C MET A 32 -2.71 3.92 2.95
N PHE A 33 -2.99 3.47 4.17
CA PHE A 33 -2.09 2.62 4.94
C PHE A 33 -1.59 1.43 4.10
N ILE A 34 -2.52 0.70 3.49
CA ILE A 34 -2.20 -0.47 2.67
C ILE A 34 -1.50 -0.05 1.37
N GLY A 35 -2.01 1.00 0.70
CA GLY A 35 -1.42 1.50 -0.55
C GLY A 35 0.02 1.95 -0.38
N ASN A 36 0.37 2.52 0.78
CA ASN A 36 1.73 2.98 1.07
C ASN A 36 2.67 1.84 1.47
N LEU A 37 2.19 0.87 2.24
CA LEU A 37 3.03 -0.23 2.72
C LEU A 37 3.29 -1.31 1.66
N THR A 38 2.33 -1.55 0.75
CA THR A 38 2.44 -2.60 -0.26
C THR A 38 3.71 -2.50 -1.11
N PRO A 39 4.07 -1.35 -1.72
CA PRO A 39 5.29 -1.24 -2.51
C PRO A 39 6.55 -1.53 -1.69
N LEU A 40 6.59 -1.07 -0.45
CA LEU A 40 7.72 -1.31 0.44
C LEU A 40 7.86 -2.80 0.79
N ILE A 41 6.76 -3.47 1.12
CA ILE A 41 6.74 -4.92 1.40
C ILE A 41 7.22 -5.71 0.18
N ILE A 42 6.80 -5.33 -1.02
CA ILE A 42 7.24 -5.97 -2.27
C ILE A 42 8.75 -5.84 -2.44
N VAL A 43 9.29 -4.64 -2.28
CA VAL A 43 10.74 -4.40 -2.41
C VAL A 43 11.54 -5.12 -1.33
N MET A 44 11.08 -5.09 -0.08
CA MET A 44 11.69 -5.86 1.01
C MET A 44 11.67 -7.37 0.71
N GLY A 45 10.55 -7.86 0.15
CA GLY A 45 10.43 -9.26 -0.28
C GLY A 45 11.41 -9.62 -1.38
N ALA A 46 11.56 -8.77 -2.39
CA ALA A 46 12.52 -8.94 -3.47
C ALA A 46 13.97 -8.94 -2.95
N CYS A 47 14.28 -8.09 -1.96
CA CYS A 47 15.58 -8.08 -1.27
C CYS A 47 15.82 -9.31 -0.39
N GLY A 48 14.81 -10.18 -0.15
CA GLY A 48 14.93 -11.33 0.75
C GLY A 48 14.81 -10.98 2.25
N LEU A 49 14.48 -9.72 2.58
CA LEU A 49 14.39 -9.24 3.97
C LEU A 49 13.13 -9.72 4.70
N THR A 50 12.16 -10.33 4.00
CA THR A 50 10.91 -10.80 4.59
C THR A 50 10.97 -12.26 5.06
N ALA A 51 11.89 -13.05 4.54
CA ALA A 51 11.97 -14.49 4.81
C ALA A 51 12.73 -14.83 6.08
N ASP A 52 13.74 -14.02 6.45
CA ASP A 52 14.63 -14.27 7.58
C ASP A 52 14.11 -13.56 8.85
N ALA A 53 14.01 -14.30 9.94
CA ALA A 53 13.64 -13.79 11.26
C ALA A 53 14.66 -12.76 11.79
N GLY A 54 15.93 -12.84 11.39
CA GLY A 54 16.97 -11.89 11.78
C GLY A 54 16.70 -10.44 11.35
N PHE A 55 15.81 -10.23 10.37
CA PHE A 55 15.45 -8.90 9.90
C PHE A 55 14.10 -8.38 10.44
N ALA A 56 13.53 -9.00 11.46
CA ALA A 56 12.20 -8.64 11.98
C ALA A 56 12.15 -7.17 12.48
N GLU A 57 13.15 -6.76 13.27
CA GLU A 57 13.26 -5.40 13.79
C GLU A 57 13.48 -4.38 12.66
N LEU A 58 14.36 -4.69 11.70
CA LEU A 58 14.60 -3.84 10.54
C LEU A 58 13.31 -3.64 9.71
N ARG A 59 12.56 -4.72 9.46
CA ARG A 59 11.27 -4.63 8.74
C ARG A 59 10.29 -3.70 9.44
N THR A 60 10.15 -3.86 10.74
CA THR A 60 9.25 -3.04 11.55
C THR A 60 9.67 -1.57 11.49
N ALA A 61 10.95 -1.26 11.69
CA ALA A 61 11.48 0.09 11.60
C ALA A 61 11.26 0.71 10.20
N LEU A 62 11.49 -0.05 9.12
CA LEU A 62 11.26 0.43 7.76
C LEU A 62 9.79 0.75 7.49
N LEU A 63 8.86 -0.10 7.97
CA LEU A 63 7.42 0.14 7.84
C LEU A 63 6.97 1.36 8.63
N GLN A 64 7.43 1.52 9.86
CA GLN A 64 7.14 2.68 10.71
C GLN A 64 7.66 3.97 10.08
N ASN A 65 8.92 3.99 9.65
CA ASN A 65 9.52 5.15 8.99
C ASN A 65 8.78 5.54 7.71
N ALA A 66 8.37 4.57 6.89
CA ALA A 66 7.58 4.86 5.68
C ALA A 66 6.26 5.56 6.01
N MET A 67 5.58 5.16 7.08
CA MET A 67 4.33 5.80 7.50
C MET A 67 4.55 7.22 8.04
N ILE A 68 5.61 7.43 8.84
CA ILE A 68 5.96 8.75 9.37
C ILE A 68 6.32 9.70 8.22
N ILE A 69 7.16 9.27 7.29
CA ILE A 69 7.56 10.07 6.13
C ILE A 69 6.35 10.40 5.26
N ALA A 70 5.47 9.42 4.99
CA ALA A 70 4.24 9.65 4.24
C ALA A 70 3.34 10.71 4.91
N GLY A 71 3.23 10.68 6.25
CA GLY A 71 2.53 11.69 7.03
C GLY A 71 3.14 13.08 6.86
N ILE A 72 4.45 13.20 7.04
CA ILE A 72 5.18 14.48 6.89
C ILE A 72 5.03 15.05 5.48
N VAL A 73 5.24 14.22 4.44
CA VAL A 73 5.14 14.66 3.04
C VAL A 73 3.69 15.05 2.70
N THR A 74 2.71 14.34 3.24
CA THR A 74 1.29 14.72 3.10
C THR A 74 1.00 16.09 3.73
N LEU A 75 1.55 16.38 4.91
CA LEU A 75 1.42 17.69 5.55
C LEU A 75 2.06 18.80 4.68
N VAL A 76 3.25 18.57 4.13
CA VAL A 76 3.91 19.48 3.19
C VAL A 76 3.05 19.70 1.94
N GLN A 77 2.44 18.66 1.41
CA GLN A 77 1.53 18.74 0.26
C GLN A 77 0.30 19.62 0.57
N MET A 78 -0.27 19.48 1.77
CA MET A 78 -1.47 20.23 2.18
C MET A 78 -1.18 21.69 2.53
N PHE A 79 -0.11 21.96 3.28
CA PHE A 79 0.21 23.28 3.82
C PHE A 79 1.19 24.06 2.97
N SER A 80 1.80 23.47 1.98
CA SER A 80 2.87 23.97 1.12
C SER A 80 3.95 24.79 1.84
N ILE A 81 5.20 24.36 1.68
CA ILE A 81 6.38 25.07 2.21
C ILE A 81 7.11 25.71 1.03
N GLY A 82 6.98 27.04 0.91
CA GLY A 82 7.54 27.78 -0.23
C GLY A 82 6.95 27.32 -1.58
N PRO A 83 7.77 26.91 -2.56
CA PRO A 83 7.29 26.43 -3.86
C PRO A 83 6.84 24.95 -3.84
N VAL A 84 7.02 24.24 -2.73
CA VAL A 84 6.72 22.82 -2.61
C VAL A 84 5.35 22.62 -1.98
N GLY A 85 4.53 21.76 -2.57
CA GLY A 85 3.18 21.43 -2.11
C GLY A 85 2.09 22.10 -2.96
N GLY A 86 1.07 21.31 -3.31
CA GLY A 86 -0.02 21.74 -4.20
C GLY A 86 -1.23 22.36 -3.50
N LYS A 87 -1.24 22.46 -2.16
CA LYS A 87 -2.41 22.87 -1.32
C LYS A 87 -3.66 22.03 -1.59
N VAL A 88 -3.47 20.80 -1.98
CA VAL A 88 -4.55 19.85 -2.29
C VAL A 88 -4.53 18.72 -1.25
N PRO A 89 -5.66 18.28 -0.70
CA PRO A 89 -5.72 17.20 0.27
C PRO A 89 -5.50 15.83 -0.41
N ILE A 90 -4.30 15.62 -0.93
CA ILE A 90 -3.85 14.37 -1.53
C ILE A 90 -2.86 13.73 -0.56
N VAL A 91 -3.11 12.48 -0.22
CA VAL A 91 -2.18 11.71 0.59
C VAL A 91 -0.99 11.29 -0.28
N MET A 92 0.21 11.60 0.22
CA MET A 92 1.46 11.24 -0.44
C MET A 92 2.03 9.98 0.19
N GLY A 93 2.58 9.11 -0.63
CA GLY A 93 3.15 7.84 -0.17
C GLY A 93 4.07 7.22 -1.20
N THR A 94 4.47 5.97 -0.96
CA THR A 94 5.37 5.22 -1.84
C THR A 94 4.71 4.98 -3.21
N SER A 95 5.43 5.27 -4.28
CA SER A 95 4.93 5.09 -5.64
C SER A 95 5.08 3.64 -6.11
N SER A 96 3.97 3.03 -6.52
CA SER A 96 3.97 1.71 -7.17
C SER A 96 4.54 1.73 -8.59
N GLY A 97 4.62 2.91 -9.22
CA GLY A 97 5.08 3.05 -10.61
C GLY A 97 6.53 2.64 -10.83
N PHE A 98 7.35 2.68 -9.79
CA PHE A 98 8.77 2.34 -9.86
C PHE A 98 9.09 0.90 -9.47
N LEU A 99 8.10 0.09 -9.06
CA LEU A 99 8.34 -1.27 -8.57
C LEU A 99 9.10 -2.15 -9.55
N GLY A 100 8.80 -2.05 -10.85
CA GLY A 100 9.53 -2.79 -11.88
C GLY A 100 11.02 -2.44 -11.92
N VAL A 101 11.35 -1.15 -11.85
CA VAL A 101 12.74 -0.68 -11.83
C VAL A 101 13.43 -1.06 -10.52
N LEU A 102 12.75 -0.92 -9.39
CA LEU A 102 13.29 -1.28 -8.07
C LEU A 102 13.61 -2.78 -7.99
N ASN A 103 12.71 -3.64 -8.46
CA ASN A 103 12.94 -5.09 -8.49
C ASN A 103 14.10 -5.48 -9.43
N ASN A 104 14.24 -4.82 -10.57
CA ASN A 104 15.40 -5.04 -11.45
C ASN A 104 16.71 -4.61 -10.79
N THR A 105 16.69 -3.51 -10.03
CA THR A 105 17.85 -3.06 -9.26
C THR A 105 18.22 -4.08 -8.18
N VAL A 106 17.24 -4.65 -7.48
CA VAL A 106 17.48 -5.74 -6.51
C VAL A 106 18.17 -6.92 -7.17
N ALA A 107 17.66 -7.35 -8.34
CA ALA A 107 18.24 -8.46 -9.08
C ALA A 107 19.70 -8.18 -9.51
N ALA A 108 19.99 -6.94 -9.95
CA ALA A 108 21.34 -6.53 -10.33
C ALA A 108 22.32 -6.44 -9.16
N CYS A 109 21.83 -6.10 -7.95
CA CYS A 109 22.65 -5.97 -6.74
C CYS A 109 22.77 -7.28 -5.93
N GLY A 110 22.11 -8.36 -6.35
CA GLY A 110 22.18 -9.66 -5.65
C GLY A 110 21.36 -9.77 -4.36
N GLY A 111 20.43 -8.85 -4.12
CA GLY A 111 19.54 -8.89 -2.94
C GLY A 111 20.18 -8.40 -1.64
N GLY A 112 19.50 -8.69 -0.53
CA GLY A 112 19.97 -8.35 0.83
C GLY A 112 19.86 -6.86 1.19
N VAL A 113 20.41 -6.50 2.33
CA VAL A 113 20.44 -5.12 2.87
C VAL A 113 21.21 -4.19 1.94
N ILE A 114 22.25 -4.68 1.25
CA ILE A 114 23.06 -3.89 0.32
C ILE A 114 22.21 -3.44 -0.87
N ALA A 115 21.41 -4.34 -1.44
CA ALA A 115 20.51 -4.00 -2.53
C ALA A 115 19.45 -2.98 -2.08
N TYR A 116 18.91 -3.13 -0.86
CA TYR A 116 18.00 -2.15 -0.29
C TYR A 116 18.65 -0.78 -0.12
N GLY A 117 19.89 -0.73 0.37
CA GLY A 117 20.67 0.51 0.49
C GLY A 117 20.94 1.18 -0.86
N ALA A 118 21.27 0.41 -1.89
CA ALA A 118 21.45 0.90 -3.26
C ALA A 118 20.15 1.51 -3.82
N ILE A 119 19.01 0.87 -3.58
CA ILE A 119 17.67 1.40 -3.95
C ILE A 119 17.43 2.74 -3.25
N MET A 120 17.69 2.85 -1.95
CA MET A 120 17.48 4.10 -1.22
C MET A 120 18.36 5.22 -1.76
N GLY A 121 19.63 4.93 -2.07
CA GLY A 121 20.54 5.88 -2.73
C GLY A 121 20.02 6.32 -4.09
N ALA A 122 19.57 5.38 -4.93
CA ALA A 122 18.97 5.67 -6.23
C ALA A 122 17.68 6.53 -6.11
N CYS A 123 16.85 6.25 -5.11
CA CYS A 123 15.63 7.03 -4.84
C CYS A 123 15.96 8.48 -4.44
N ILE A 124 17.04 8.73 -3.67
CA ILE A 124 17.47 10.08 -3.32
C ILE A 124 17.88 10.85 -4.59
N VAL A 125 18.73 10.26 -5.43
CA VAL A 125 19.17 10.89 -6.68
C VAL A 125 17.99 11.11 -7.63
N GLY A 126 17.13 10.11 -7.78
CA GLY A 126 15.91 10.19 -8.59
C GLY A 126 14.95 11.27 -8.10
N GLY A 127 14.76 11.38 -6.78
CA GLY A 127 13.91 12.40 -6.17
C GLY A 127 14.41 13.82 -6.39
N ILE A 128 15.73 14.05 -6.35
CA ILE A 128 16.34 15.36 -6.69
C ILE A 128 16.06 15.68 -8.15
N PHE A 129 16.27 14.72 -9.04
CA PHE A 129 16.01 14.89 -10.47
C PHE A 129 14.53 15.16 -10.76
N GLU A 130 13.63 14.42 -10.13
CA GLU A 130 12.18 14.62 -10.24
C GLU A 130 11.76 16.01 -9.71
N GLY A 131 12.36 16.46 -8.61
CA GLY A 131 12.15 17.81 -8.08
C GLY A 131 12.56 18.92 -9.07
N ILE A 132 13.70 18.76 -9.73
CA ILE A 132 14.16 19.68 -10.80
C ILE A 132 13.17 19.65 -11.97
N LEU A 133 12.78 18.46 -12.46
CA LEU A 133 11.78 18.33 -13.52
C LEU A 133 10.44 18.96 -13.14
N GLY A 134 10.03 18.83 -11.88
CA GLY A 134 8.82 19.45 -11.35
C GLY A 134 8.83 20.97 -11.47
N ALA A 135 9.98 21.64 -11.25
CA ALA A 135 10.12 23.07 -11.45
C ALA A 135 9.93 23.51 -12.91
N PHE A 136 10.28 22.64 -13.85
CA PHE A 136 10.11 22.84 -15.30
C PHE A 136 8.83 22.22 -15.87
N LEU A 137 7.90 21.81 -15.03
CA LEU A 137 6.70 21.09 -15.48
C LEU A 137 5.81 21.90 -16.42
N LYS A 138 5.72 23.23 -16.23
CA LYS A 138 4.91 24.11 -17.10
C LYS A 138 5.26 24.01 -18.58
N PRO A 139 6.52 24.18 -19.00
CA PRO A 139 6.91 24.00 -20.40
C PRO A 139 6.85 22.55 -20.86
N LEU A 140 7.11 21.59 -19.98
CA LEU A 140 7.08 20.16 -20.28
C LEU A 140 5.67 19.61 -20.49
N ARG A 141 4.63 20.22 -19.89
CA ARG A 141 3.24 19.76 -19.96
C ARG A 141 2.73 19.56 -21.40
N LYS A 142 3.23 20.33 -22.35
CA LYS A 142 2.86 20.20 -23.77
C LYS A 142 3.28 18.84 -24.38
N PHE A 143 4.29 18.17 -23.80
CA PHE A 143 4.77 16.88 -24.25
C PHE A 143 4.04 15.69 -23.58
N PHE A 144 3.16 15.98 -22.61
CA PHE A 144 2.35 14.98 -21.89
C PHE A 144 0.85 15.10 -22.22
N PRO A 145 0.44 14.81 -23.48
CA PRO A 145 -0.96 14.74 -23.81
C PRO A 145 -1.66 13.60 -23.04
N ALA A 146 -2.99 13.65 -22.94
CA ALA A 146 -3.77 12.67 -22.18
C ALA A 146 -3.51 11.22 -22.59
N ILE A 147 -3.20 10.99 -23.87
CA ILE A 147 -2.88 9.65 -24.38
C ILE A 147 -1.60 9.08 -23.76
N VAL A 148 -0.55 9.91 -23.60
CA VAL A 148 0.71 9.49 -22.96
C VAL A 148 0.46 9.15 -21.50
N THR A 149 -0.26 10.02 -20.76
CA THR A 149 -0.60 9.75 -19.37
C THR A 149 -1.43 8.49 -19.23
N GLY A 150 -2.43 8.28 -20.10
CA GLY A 150 -3.23 7.06 -20.10
C GLY A 150 -2.42 5.80 -20.38
N SER A 151 -1.52 5.85 -21.36
CA SER A 151 -0.63 4.71 -21.69
C SER A 151 0.29 4.35 -20.51
N VAL A 152 0.86 5.36 -19.83
CA VAL A 152 1.69 5.14 -18.65
C VAL A 152 0.90 4.47 -17.51
N VAL A 153 -0.32 4.93 -17.24
CA VAL A 153 -1.18 4.32 -16.21
C VAL A 153 -1.52 2.86 -16.54
N ILE A 154 -1.82 2.56 -17.80
CA ILE A 154 -2.05 1.18 -18.25
C ILE A 154 -0.79 0.33 -18.10
N ALA A 155 0.37 0.84 -18.51
CA ALA A 155 1.63 0.13 -18.38
C ALA A 155 1.99 -0.18 -16.91
N ILE A 156 1.76 0.77 -15.99
CA ILE A 156 1.91 0.54 -14.55
C ILE A 156 0.96 -0.55 -14.07
N GLY A 157 -0.31 -0.49 -14.45
CA GLY A 157 -1.31 -1.51 -14.09
C GLY A 157 -0.92 -2.92 -14.57
N LEU A 158 -0.47 -3.05 -15.80
CA LEU A 158 -0.01 -4.32 -16.35
C LEU A 158 1.26 -4.84 -15.68
N SER A 159 2.21 -3.97 -15.35
CA SER A 159 3.44 -4.39 -14.64
C SER A 159 3.16 -4.87 -13.21
N LEU A 160 2.12 -4.36 -12.57
CA LEU A 160 1.69 -4.79 -11.23
C LEU A 160 0.83 -6.05 -11.23
N LEU A 161 0.29 -6.46 -12.38
CA LEU A 161 -0.60 -7.61 -12.47
C LEU A 161 0.07 -8.90 -11.98
N GLY A 162 1.32 -9.16 -12.40
CA GLY A 162 2.08 -10.31 -11.95
C GLY A 162 2.31 -10.33 -10.44
N VAL A 163 2.60 -9.18 -9.86
CA VAL A 163 2.75 -9.00 -8.41
C VAL A 163 1.42 -9.27 -7.69
N GLY A 164 0.33 -8.72 -8.23
CA GLY A 164 -1.02 -8.94 -7.69
C GLY A 164 -1.41 -10.42 -7.69
N ILE A 165 -1.17 -11.13 -8.80
CA ILE A 165 -1.43 -12.58 -8.90
C ILE A 165 -0.61 -13.35 -7.85
N ASN A 166 0.68 -13.03 -7.70
CA ASN A 166 1.54 -13.69 -6.73
C ASN A 166 1.01 -13.54 -5.29
N TYR A 167 0.57 -12.35 -4.90
CA TYR A 167 -0.02 -12.14 -3.57
C TYR A 167 -1.40 -12.79 -3.43
N PHE A 168 -2.21 -12.78 -4.49
CA PHE A 168 -3.50 -13.47 -4.53
C PHE A 168 -3.36 -14.99 -4.29
N CYS A 169 -2.24 -15.57 -4.76
CA CYS A 169 -1.90 -16.98 -4.55
C CYS A 169 -1.24 -17.26 -3.19
N GLY A 170 -1.09 -16.29 -2.29
CA GLY A 170 -0.50 -16.49 -0.96
C GLY A 170 0.96 -16.04 -0.82
N GLY A 171 1.56 -15.46 -1.88
CA GLY A 171 2.94 -14.95 -1.90
C GLY A 171 3.95 -15.93 -2.47
N THR A 172 4.84 -15.42 -3.31
CA THR A 172 5.92 -16.21 -3.92
C THR A 172 6.86 -16.80 -2.87
N GLY A 173 7.31 -18.03 -3.09
CA GLY A 173 8.24 -18.73 -2.20
C GLY A 173 7.60 -19.33 -0.95
N LYS A 174 6.27 -19.29 -0.83
CA LYS A 174 5.54 -19.99 0.22
C LYS A 174 5.19 -21.41 -0.22
N ASN A 175 5.23 -22.36 0.73
CA ASN A 175 4.93 -23.77 0.44
C ASN A 175 3.46 -24.03 0.08
N ASP A 176 2.58 -23.09 0.42
CA ASP A 176 1.14 -23.13 0.10
C ASP A 176 0.75 -22.19 -1.04
N TYR A 177 1.72 -21.74 -1.85
CA TYR A 177 1.49 -20.90 -3.03
C TYR A 177 0.48 -21.58 -3.99
N GLY A 178 -0.55 -20.82 -4.40
CA GLY A 178 -1.59 -21.31 -5.29
C GLY A 178 -2.56 -22.31 -4.67
N SER A 179 -2.52 -22.52 -3.36
CA SER A 179 -3.44 -23.42 -2.67
C SER A 179 -4.90 -22.92 -2.77
N LEU A 180 -5.85 -23.87 -2.78
CA LEU A 180 -7.28 -23.52 -2.83
C LEU A 180 -7.71 -22.58 -1.70
N PRO A 181 -7.27 -22.71 -0.44
CA PRO A 181 -7.59 -21.75 0.61
C PRO A 181 -7.11 -20.32 0.33
N ASN A 182 -5.89 -20.15 -0.21
CA ASN A 182 -5.37 -18.84 -0.59
C ASN A 182 -6.20 -18.22 -1.71
N LEU A 183 -6.50 -18.99 -2.76
CA LEU A 183 -7.32 -18.55 -3.88
C LEU A 183 -8.74 -18.19 -3.42
N PHE A 184 -9.33 -19.00 -2.54
CA PHE A 184 -10.64 -18.74 -1.97
C PHE A 184 -10.66 -17.42 -1.19
N LEU A 185 -9.67 -17.20 -0.32
CA LEU A 185 -9.55 -15.97 0.47
C LEU A 185 -9.39 -14.73 -0.43
N GLY A 186 -8.50 -14.82 -1.42
CA GLY A 186 -8.31 -13.76 -2.40
C GLY A 186 -9.59 -13.46 -3.20
N MET A 187 -10.33 -14.51 -3.59
CA MET A 187 -11.59 -14.37 -4.32
C MET A 187 -12.68 -13.70 -3.46
N VAL A 188 -12.79 -14.04 -2.18
CA VAL A 188 -13.73 -13.40 -1.26
C VAL A 188 -13.43 -11.89 -1.18
N VAL A 189 -12.17 -11.51 -0.96
CA VAL A 189 -11.76 -10.10 -0.91
C VAL A 189 -12.11 -9.37 -2.20
N LEU A 190 -11.78 -9.96 -3.35
CA LEU A 190 -12.06 -9.39 -4.67
C LEU A 190 -13.56 -9.20 -4.89
N ILE A 191 -14.36 -10.22 -4.61
CA ILE A 191 -15.83 -10.17 -4.76
C ILE A 191 -16.42 -9.07 -3.88
N VAL A 192 -16.01 -8.98 -2.61
CA VAL A 192 -16.51 -7.94 -1.70
C VAL A 192 -16.18 -6.55 -2.23
N ILE A 193 -14.94 -6.32 -2.69
CA ILE A 193 -14.52 -5.03 -3.26
C ILE A 193 -15.38 -4.68 -4.48
N VAL A 194 -15.55 -5.62 -5.41
CA VAL A 194 -16.33 -5.41 -6.64
C VAL A 194 -17.80 -5.14 -6.32
N LEU A 195 -18.40 -5.91 -5.43
CA LEU A 195 -19.79 -5.72 -5.02
C LEU A 195 -20.00 -4.35 -4.35
N LEU A 196 -19.14 -3.96 -3.42
CA LEU A 196 -19.23 -2.65 -2.76
C LEU A 196 -19.01 -1.51 -3.75
N LYS A 197 -18.10 -1.68 -4.72
CA LYS A 197 -17.83 -0.64 -5.72
C LYS A 197 -18.96 -0.48 -6.72
N HIS A 198 -19.67 -1.58 -7.06
CA HIS A 198 -20.71 -1.60 -8.08
C HIS A 198 -22.11 -1.28 -7.49
N PHE A 199 -22.46 -1.87 -6.36
CA PHE A 199 -23.82 -1.77 -5.81
C PHE A 199 -23.99 -0.69 -4.75
N ALA A 200 -22.91 -0.26 -4.06
CA ALA A 200 -23.04 0.80 -3.08
C ALA A 200 -23.20 2.17 -3.78
N PRO A 201 -24.03 3.08 -3.25
CA PRO A 201 -24.18 4.43 -3.79
C PRO A 201 -22.81 5.13 -3.89
N SER A 202 -22.56 5.83 -5.01
CA SER A 202 -21.25 6.43 -5.32
C SER A 202 -20.74 7.43 -4.25
N ARG A 203 -21.63 7.96 -3.42
CA ARG A 203 -21.30 8.86 -2.30
C ARG A 203 -21.30 8.17 -0.93
N SER A 204 -21.47 6.85 -0.90
CA SER A 204 -21.44 6.08 0.34
C SER A 204 -20.00 5.86 0.81
N ILE A 205 -19.81 5.79 2.14
CA ILE A 205 -18.57 5.37 2.78
C ILE A 205 -18.16 3.98 2.27
N PHE A 206 -19.12 3.08 2.05
CA PHE A 206 -18.86 1.72 1.55
C PHE A 206 -18.24 1.71 0.16
N SER A 207 -18.73 2.51 -0.78
CA SER A 207 -18.13 2.61 -2.11
C SER A 207 -16.76 3.28 -2.10
N SER A 208 -16.60 4.32 -1.28
CA SER A 208 -15.33 5.05 -1.17
C SER A 208 -14.24 4.22 -0.47
N SER A 209 -14.60 3.38 0.49
CA SER A 209 -13.69 2.52 1.26
C SER A 209 -13.81 1.04 0.90
N ALA A 210 -14.24 0.71 -0.31
CA ALA A 210 -14.49 -0.68 -0.72
C ALA A 210 -13.28 -1.60 -0.49
N ILE A 211 -12.06 -1.10 -0.73
CA ILE A 211 -10.82 -1.85 -0.51
C ILE A 211 -10.65 -2.19 0.98
N LEU A 212 -10.89 -1.23 1.88
CA LEU A 212 -10.81 -1.45 3.32
C LEU A 212 -11.79 -2.53 3.77
N PHE A 213 -13.06 -2.41 3.36
CA PHE A 213 -14.08 -3.41 3.71
C PHE A 213 -13.78 -4.78 3.11
N GLY A 214 -13.21 -4.84 1.90
CA GLY A 214 -12.75 -6.09 1.31
C GLY A 214 -11.66 -6.77 2.15
N ILE A 215 -10.68 -6.01 2.61
CA ILE A 215 -9.60 -6.53 3.47
C ILE A 215 -10.15 -6.96 4.83
N LEU A 216 -11.03 -6.17 5.46
CA LEU A 216 -11.67 -6.56 6.71
C LEU A 216 -12.47 -7.86 6.55
N ALA A 217 -13.23 -8.00 5.46
CA ALA A 217 -13.93 -9.25 5.15
C ALA A 217 -12.95 -10.43 4.98
N GLY A 218 -11.83 -10.20 4.29
CA GLY A 218 -10.75 -11.18 4.16
C GLY A 218 -10.18 -11.59 5.51
N TYR A 219 -9.91 -10.65 6.41
CA TYR A 219 -9.45 -10.96 7.77
C TYR A 219 -10.49 -11.77 8.57
N VAL A 220 -11.77 -11.42 8.49
CA VAL A 220 -12.83 -12.19 9.17
C VAL A 220 -12.86 -13.62 8.66
N VAL A 221 -12.80 -13.82 7.34
CA VAL A 221 -12.76 -15.17 6.75
C VAL A 221 -11.48 -15.91 7.13
N ALA A 222 -10.32 -15.25 7.12
CA ALA A 222 -9.05 -15.85 7.54
C ALA A 222 -9.07 -16.30 9.02
N ILE A 223 -9.69 -15.49 9.90
CA ILE A 223 -9.90 -15.87 11.31
C ILE A 223 -10.81 -17.10 11.41
N ILE A 224 -11.92 -17.14 10.70
CA ILE A 224 -12.83 -18.29 10.68
C ILE A 224 -12.09 -19.54 10.18
N MET A 225 -11.32 -19.42 9.10
CA MET A 225 -10.49 -20.50 8.59
C MET A 225 -9.44 -20.95 9.61
N THR A 226 -8.79 -20.01 10.31
CA THR A 226 -7.83 -20.30 11.38
C THR A 226 -8.49 -21.08 12.53
N LEU A 227 -9.75 -20.80 12.87
CA LEU A 227 -10.47 -21.51 13.93
C LEU A 227 -11.02 -22.88 13.52
N THR A 228 -11.26 -23.11 12.23
CA THR A 228 -11.95 -24.31 11.72
C THR A 228 -11.06 -25.27 10.97
N MET A 229 -9.93 -24.85 10.43
CA MET A 229 -9.05 -25.65 9.58
C MET A 229 -7.70 -25.92 10.25
N SER A 230 -6.98 -26.93 9.75
CA SER A 230 -5.62 -27.23 10.21
C SER A 230 -4.66 -26.12 9.81
N HIS A 231 -3.81 -25.68 10.76
CA HIS A 231 -2.88 -24.57 10.57
C HIS A 231 -1.59 -24.96 9.83
N THR A 232 -1.31 -26.26 9.77
CA THR A 232 -0.04 -26.78 9.24
C THR A 232 -0.29 -27.74 8.09
N GLY A 233 0.53 -27.60 7.08
CA GLY A 233 0.68 -28.56 5.99
C GLY A 233 2.01 -29.29 6.07
N VAL A 234 2.18 -30.29 5.23
CA VAL A 234 3.43 -31.06 5.09
C VAL A 234 3.82 -31.03 3.62
N THR A 235 5.07 -30.66 3.33
CA THR A 235 5.61 -30.72 1.97
C THR A 235 5.83 -32.17 1.53
N ALA A 236 6.08 -32.38 0.24
CA ALA A 236 6.42 -33.71 -0.30
C ALA A 236 7.66 -34.33 0.38
N ASP A 237 8.56 -33.49 0.88
CA ASP A 237 9.78 -33.88 1.60
C ASP A 237 9.56 -34.09 3.12
N GLY A 238 8.30 -34.08 3.59
CA GLY A 238 7.96 -34.31 4.99
C GLY A 238 8.15 -33.11 5.91
N VAL A 239 8.51 -31.94 5.39
CA VAL A 239 8.71 -30.72 6.20
C VAL A 239 7.37 -30.08 6.54
N LYS A 240 7.11 -29.86 7.84
CA LYS A 240 5.92 -29.12 8.30
C LYS A 240 6.06 -27.63 8.03
N TYR A 241 5.01 -27.02 7.52
CA TYR A 241 4.91 -25.57 7.34
C TYR A 241 3.57 -25.04 7.84
N THR A 242 3.54 -23.76 8.21
CA THR A 242 2.29 -23.07 8.55
C THR A 242 1.74 -22.40 7.30
N TYR A 243 0.44 -22.53 7.07
CA TYR A 243 -0.23 -21.90 5.94
C TYR A 243 -0.14 -20.36 6.03
N SER A 244 -0.01 -19.70 4.90
CA SER A 244 0.15 -18.23 4.80
C SER A 244 -1.11 -17.45 5.21
N TRP A 245 -2.29 -18.08 5.16
CA TRP A 245 -3.56 -17.47 5.56
C TRP A 245 -3.85 -17.56 7.06
N VAL A 246 -3.05 -18.27 7.84
CA VAL A 246 -3.23 -18.40 9.30
C VAL A 246 -2.92 -17.09 10.00
N VAL A 247 -3.88 -16.60 10.78
CA VAL A 247 -3.74 -15.37 11.55
C VAL A 247 -3.05 -15.66 12.88
N ASN A 248 -1.87 -15.05 13.11
CA ASN A 248 -1.14 -15.16 14.36
C ASN A 248 -1.49 -13.98 15.29
N PHE A 249 -2.16 -14.27 16.39
CA PHE A 249 -2.55 -13.27 17.39
C PHE A 249 -1.47 -13.01 18.45
N ASP A 250 -0.45 -13.86 18.57
CA ASP A 250 0.55 -13.73 19.62
C ASP A 250 1.46 -12.51 19.37
N GLU A 251 1.75 -12.20 18.11
CA GLU A 251 2.48 -10.98 17.76
C GLU A 251 1.69 -9.72 18.10
N VAL A 252 0.35 -9.75 17.96
CA VAL A 252 -0.52 -8.63 18.30
C VAL A 252 -0.55 -8.41 19.82
N LYS A 253 -0.55 -9.47 20.62
CA LYS A 253 -0.51 -9.40 22.08
C LYS A 253 0.80 -8.83 22.60
N ASN A 254 1.91 -9.16 21.93
CA ASN A 254 3.25 -8.77 22.33
C ASN A 254 3.68 -7.40 21.73
N ALA A 255 2.89 -6.84 20.83
CA ALA A 255 3.19 -5.55 20.21
C ALA A 255 3.07 -4.40 21.23
N ALA A 256 4.07 -3.52 21.25
CA ALA A 256 4.01 -2.29 22.03
C ALA A 256 2.96 -1.36 21.43
N TRP A 257 2.05 -0.82 22.28
CA TRP A 257 1.01 0.12 21.84
C TRP A 257 1.57 1.44 21.32
N ILE A 258 2.73 1.84 21.86
CA ILE A 258 3.47 3.03 21.43
C ILE A 258 4.92 2.62 21.31
N ALA A 259 5.46 2.65 20.11
CA ALA A 259 6.88 2.50 19.83
C ALA A 259 7.37 3.72 19.07
N VAL A 260 8.45 4.33 19.53
CA VAL A 260 9.15 5.40 18.80
C VAL A 260 10.20 4.70 17.95
N PRO A 261 10.18 4.88 16.62
CA PRO A 261 11.14 4.25 15.71
C PRO A 261 12.55 4.82 15.84
#